data_dbfe963abe58fecf89e33237d8dd3907
#
_entry.id   dbfe963abe58fecf89e33237d8dd3907
#
_cell.length_a   1.000
_cell.length_b   1.000
_cell.length_c   1.000
_cell.angle_alpha   90.00
_cell.angle_beta   90.00
_cell.angle_gamma   90.00
#
_symmetry.space_group_name_H-M   'P 1'
#
loop_
_entity.id
_entity.type
_entity.pdbx_description
1 polymer ?
#
loop_
_entity_poly.entity_id
_entity_poly.type
_entity_poly.pdbx_seq_one_letter_code
_entity_poly.pdbx_strand_id
1 'polypeptide(L)'
;MNFLPRKELPDDILKDSVLAHIAAAYFSVGKRLERKTQCSTTRGFILSTLRDGAMLNQNQIATLLGIDRTVVHKTIKSLAQEGLVSEHKAKSGRAIPLQLTSKGKKYRERLIEARSAADEQVRSQITSEERATLLRLLKLIAECEF
;
A
#
# COMPACT_ATOMS: atom_id res chain seq x y z
N MET A 1 22.54 -7.18 14.63
CA MET A 1 21.71 -7.04 13.42
C MET A 1 22.38 -5.98 12.54
N ASN A 2 23.09 -6.42 11.49
CA ASN A 2 23.77 -5.48 10.59
C ASN A 2 22.71 -4.73 9.77
N PHE A 3 22.44 -3.50 10.17
CA PHE A 3 21.79 -2.55 9.29
C PHE A 3 22.71 -2.36 8.09
N LEU A 4 22.24 -2.72 6.89
CA LEU A 4 22.89 -2.25 5.69
C LEU A 4 23.08 -0.74 5.82
N PRO A 5 24.29 -0.21 5.53
CA PRO A 5 24.52 1.21 5.60
C PRO A 5 23.45 1.88 4.74
N ARG A 6 22.84 2.96 5.26
CA ARG A 6 21.97 3.83 4.48
C ARG A 6 22.81 4.20 3.26
N LYS A 7 22.44 3.69 2.09
CA LYS A 7 22.96 4.26 0.85
C LYS A 7 22.45 5.69 0.84
N GLU A 8 23.33 6.61 1.11
CA GLU A 8 23.06 8.02 0.92
C GLU A 8 22.67 8.22 -0.54
N LEU A 9 21.68 9.05 -0.77
CA LEU A 9 21.33 9.45 -2.13
C LEU A 9 22.58 10.14 -2.74
N PRO A 10 22.87 9.96 -4.05
CA PRO A 10 23.98 10.64 -4.70
C PRO A 10 23.98 12.12 -4.38
N ASP A 11 25.13 12.64 -3.99
CA ASP A 11 25.29 13.95 -3.31
C ASP A 11 24.97 15.18 -4.16
N ASP A 12 24.88 15.03 -5.48
CA ASP A 12 24.93 16.16 -6.42
C ASP A 12 23.57 16.68 -6.88
N ILE A 13 22.58 15.83 -7.12
CA ILE A 13 21.27 16.25 -7.68
C ILE A 13 20.11 15.87 -6.76
N LEU A 14 20.22 14.80 -6.00
CA LEU A 14 19.09 14.22 -5.27
C LEU A 14 19.06 14.59 -3.78
N LYS A 15 20.14 15.17 -3.26
CA LYS A 15 20.28 15.50 -1.83
C LYS A 15 19.14 16.37 -1.30
N ASP A 16 18.75 17.39 -2.05
CA ASP A 16 17.69 18.32 -1.66
C ASP A 16 16.33 18.02 -2.33
N SER A 17 16.25 16.93 -3.10
CA SER A 17 15.03 16.56 -3.80
C SER A 17 14.01 15.90 -2.86
N VAL A 18 12.90 16.59 -2.62
CA VAL A 18 11.77 16.07 -1.84
C VAL A 18 11.23 14.77 -2.46
N LEU A 19 11.08 14.73 -3.78
CA LEU A 19 10.56 13.54 -4.49
C LEU A 19 11.51 12.36 -4.38
N ALA A 20 12.82 12.57 -4.46
CA ALA A 20 13.82 11.51 -4.28
C ALA A 20 13.77 10.92 -2.87
N HIS A 21 13.59 11.75 -1.84
CA HIS A 21 13.48 11.28 -0.46
C HIS A 21 12.18 10.50 -0.22
N ILE A 22 11.06 10.96 -0.78
CA ILE A 22 9.78 10.22 -0.72
C ILE A 22 9.92 8.85 -1.41
N ALA A 23 10.50 8.80 -2.60
CA ALA A 23 10.72 7.55 -3.32
C ALA A 23 11.65 6.61 -2.53
N ALA A 24 12.77 7.10 -2.01
CA ALA A 24 13.70 6.31 -1.22
C ALA A 24 13.04 5.76 0.06
N ALA A 25 12.26 6.58 0.76
CA ALA A 25 11.48 6.16 1.94
C ALA A 25 10.46 5.08 1.58
N TYR A 26 9.69 5.29 0.50
CA TYR A 26 8.70 4.33 0.02
C TYR A 26 9.31 2.96 -0.31
N PHE A 27 10.40 2.93 -1.10
CA PHE A 27 11.07 1.68 -1.45
C PHE A 27 11.71 1.00 -0.23
N SER A 28 12.34 1.77 0.65
CA SER A 28 12.98 1.23 1.85
C SER A 28 11.96 0.62 2.82
N VAL A 29 10.89 1.36 3.13
CA VAL A 29 9.81 0.89 4.02
C VAL A 29 9.05 -0.26 3.37
N GLY A 30 8.71 -0.14 2.08
CA GLY A 30 8.03 -1.17 1.31
C GLY A 30 8.76 -2.51 1.37
N LYS A 31 10.07 -2.53 1.09
CA LYS A 31 10.88 -3.77 1.17
C LYS A 31 10.93 -4.39 2.57
N ARG A 32 10.96 -3.57 3.62
CA ARG A 32 10.96 -4.08 5.00
C ARG A 32 9.62 -4.70 5.37
N LEU A 33 8.51 -4.05 5.01
CA LEU A 33 7.16 -4.56 5.21
C LEU A 33 6.93 -5.84 4.40
N GLU A 34 7.35 -5.87 3.14
CA GLU A 34 7.24 -7.04 2.29
C GLU A 34 7.97 -8.26 2.87
N ARG A 35 9.21 -8.08 3.35
CA ARG A 35 9.95 -9.14 4.05
C ARG A 35 9.24 -9.64 5.31
N LYS A 36 8.65 -8.72 6.09
CA LYS A 36 7.94 -9.06 7.34
C LYS A 36 6.60 -9.74 7.09
N THR A 37 5.88 -9.30 6.07
CA THR A 37 4.50 -9.74 5.80
C THR A 37 4.39 -10.79 4.71
N GLN A 38 5.47 -11.02 3.94
CA GLN A 38 5.47 -11.82 2.70
C GLN A 38 4.39 -11.34 1.71
N CYS A 39 4.12 -10.04 1.71
CA CYS A 39 3.11 -9.40 0.89
C CYS A 39 3.67 -8.12 0.27
N SER A 40 3.64 -8.02 -1.06
CA SER A 40 4.06 -6.80 -1.75
C SER A 40 3.21 -5.59 -1.35
N THR A 41 3.79 -4.41 -1.41
CA THR A 41 3.12 -3.15 -1.04
C THR A 41 1.82 -2.96 -1.82
N THR A 42 1.84 -3.14 -3.14
CA THR A 42 0.66 -3.04 -4.02
C THR A 42 -0.44 -4.02 -3.61
N ARG A 43 -0.09 -5.27 -3.38
CA ARG A 43 -1.01 -6.32 -2.94
C ARG A 43 -1.67 -5.97 -1.62
N GLY A 44 -0.88 -5.49 -0.67
CA GLY A 44 -1.37 -5.06 0.63
C GLY A 44 -2.31 -3.85 0.55
N PHE A 45 -2.04 -2.88 -0.33
CA PHE A 45 -2.96 -1.77 -0.56
C PHE A 45 -4.28 -2.22 -1.18
N ILE A 46 -4.25 -3.08 -2.19
CA ILE A 46 -5.48 -3.64 -2.80
C ILE A 46 -6.32 -4.37 -1.75
N LEU A 47 -5.72 -5.24 -0.94
CA LEU A 47 -6.43 -5.94 0.14
C LEU A 47 -7.02 -4.96 1.18
N SER A 48 -6.35 -3.85 1.43
CA SER A 48 -6.84 -2.83 2.38
C SER A 48 -8.05 -2.06 1.85
N THR A 49 -8.22 -1.93 0.53
CA THR A 49 -9.41 -1.29 -0.06
C THR A 49 -10.65 -2.18 0.03
N LEU A 50 -10.47 -3.50 0.04
CA LEU A 50 -11.55 -4.49 0.10
C LEU A 50 -12.01 -4.73 1.55
N ARG A 51 -12.46 -3.67 2.22
CA ARG A 51 -13.05 -3.76 3.56
C ARG A 51 -14.48 -4.28 3.50
N ASP A 52 -15.02 -4.69 4.64
CA ASP A 52 -16.40 -5.17 4.75
C ASP A 52 -17.40 -4.14 4.21
N GLY A 53 -18.30 -4.61 3.35
CA GLY A 53 -19.28 -3.76 2.68
C GLY A 53 -18.75 -2.97 1.48
N ALA A 54 -17.45 -2.97 1.19
CA ALA A 54 -16.92 -2.35 -0.02
C ALA A 54 -17.21 -3.23 -1.23
N MET A 55 -17.98 -2.69 -2.18
CA MET A 55 -18.33 -3.33 -3.45
C MET A 55 -17.54 -2.67 -4.58
N LEU A 56 -16.21 -2.78 -4.52
CA LEU A 56 -15.32 -2.15 -5.50
C LEU A 56 -14.99 -3.12 -6.64
N ASN A 57 -15.04 -2.62 -7.86
CA ASN A 57 -14.51 -3.32 -9.02
C ASN A 57 -13.04 -2.95 -9.27
N GLN A 58 -12.38 -3.68 -10.18
CA GLN A 58 -10.95 -3.47 -10.48
C GLN A 58 -10.62 -2.05 -10.95
N ASN A 59 -11.51 -1.42 -11.73
CA ASN A 59 -11.29 -0.04 -12.21
C ASN A 59 -11.37 0.97 -11.06
N GLN A 60 -12.33 0.81 -10.16
CA GLN A 60 -12.45 1.66 -8.98
C GLN A 60 -11.25 1.53 -8.05
N ILE A 61 -10.72 0.31 -7.88
CA ILE A 61 -9.49 0.09 -7.10
C ILE A 61 -8.29 0.78 -7.77
N ALA A 62 -8.14 0.64 -9.10
CA ALA A 62 -7.07 1.29 -9.84
C ALA A 62 -7.11 2.82 -9.68
N THR A 63 -8.29 3.43 -9.84
CA THR A 63 -8.50 4.87 -9.66
C THR A 63 -8.22 5.30 -8.22
N LEU A 64 -8.75 4.57 -7.23
CA LEU A 64 -8.59 4.90 -5.81
C LEU A 64 -7.13 4.87 -5.36
N LEU A 65 -6.35 3.94 -5.88
CA LEU A 65 -4.94 3.76 -5.50
C LEU A 65 -3.95 4.48 -6.42
N GLY A 66 -4.42 5.07 -7.53
CA GLY A 66 -3.54 5.66 -8.55
C GLY A 66 -2.60 4.63 -9.20
N ILE A 67 -3.03 3.38 -9.32
CA ILE A 67 -2.22 2.27 -9.85
C ILE A 67 -2.74 1.87 -11.23
N ASP A 68 -1.83 1.48 -12.12
CA ASP A 68 -2.19 0.99 -13.46
C ASP A 68 -3.16 -0.20 -13.40
N ARG A 69 -4.18 -0.18 -14.28
CA ARG A 69 -5.22 -1.22 -14.33
C ARG A 69 -4.68 -2.61 -14.59
N THR A 70 -3.62 -2.72 -15.39
CA THR A 70 -2.97 -3.99 -15.70
C THR A 70 -2.34 -4.60 -14.46
N VAL A 71 -1.73 -3.76 -13.63
CA VAL A 71 -1.14 -4.17 -12.35
C VAL A 71 -2.24 -4.64 -11.38
N VAL A 72 -3.34 -3.88 -11.28
CA VAL A 72 -4.50 -4.26 -10.46
C VAL A 72 -5.08 -5.59 -10.94
N HIS A 73 -5.32 -5.74 -12.25
CA HIS A 73 -5.88 -6.97 -12.83
C HIS A 73 -5.01 -8.19 -12.51
N LYS A 74 -3.69 -8.11 -12.76
CA LYS A 74 -2.75 -9.21 -12.47
C LYS A 74 -2.75 -9.57 -10.97
N THR A 75 -2.76 -8.56 -10.12
CA THR A 75 -2.77 -8.75 -8.67
C THR A 75 -4.06 -9.39 -8.18
N ILE A 76 -5.23 -8.93 -8.65
CA ILE A 76 -6.53 -9.52 -8.31
C ILE A 76 -6.62 -10.96 -8.79
N LYS A 77 -6.15 -11.26 -10.00
CA LYS A 77 -6.09 -12.63 -10.50
C LYS A 77 -5.27 -13.55 -9.59
N SER A 78 -4.09 -13.11 -9.15
CA SER A 78 -3.26 -13.85 -8.19
C SER A 78 -3.98 -14.05 -6.86
N LEU A 79 -4.59 -12.99 -6.31
CA LEU A 79 -5.36 -13.06 -5.06
C LEU A 79 -6.54 -14.02 -5.14
N ALA A 80 -7.23 -14.07 -6.29
CA ALA A 80 -8.34 -14.99 -6.54
C ALA A 80 -7.85 -16.45 -6.64
N GLN A 81 -6.73 -16.70 -7.33
CA GLN A 81 -6.11 -18.03 -7.41
C GLN A 81 -5.70 -18.56 -6.03
N GLU A 82 -5.29 -17.68 -5.13
CA GLU A 82 -4.96 -18.03 -3.74
C GLU A 82 -6.19 -18.16 -2.84
N GLY A 83 -7.38 -17.86 -3.37
CA GLY A 83 -8.63 -17.92 -2.63
C GLY A 83 -8.80 -16.81 -1.59
N LEU A 84 -8.13 -15.66 -1.78
CA LEU A 84 -8.21 -14.52 -0.87
C LEU A 84 -9.31 -13.52 -1.27
N VAL A 85 -9.61 -13.47 -2.58
CA VAL A 85 -10.64 -12.59 -3.17
C VAL A 85 -11.58 -13.44 -4.03
N SER A 86 -12.84 -13.08 -4.03
CA SER A 86 -13.85 -13.65 -4.93
C SER A 86 -14.56 -12.54 -5.70
N GLU A 87 -14.99 -12.87 -6.89
CA GLU A 87 -15.86 -12.02 -7.70
C GLU A 87 -17.31 -12.25 -7.30
N HIS A 88 -18.03 -11.17 -7.03
CA HIS A 88 -19.46 -11.26 -6.79
C HIS A 88 -20.18 -11.38 -8.14
N LYS A 89 -21.09 -12.36 -8.29
CA LYS A 89 -21.85 -12.52 -9.55
C LYS A 89 -22.56 -11.21 -9.88
N ALA A 90 -22.14 -10.54 -10.95
CA ALA A 90 -22.80 -9.34 -11.43
C ALA A 90 -24.16 -9.72 -12.04
N LYS A 91 -25.20 -8.98 -11.71
CA LYS A 91 -26.42 -8.94 -12.53
C LYS A 91 -26.03 -8.26 -13.85
N SER A 92 -26.25 -8.96 -14.96
CA SER A 92 -25.91 -8.67 -16.36
C SER A 92 -25.32 -7.27 -16.68
N GLY A 93 -24.12 -7.25 -17.28
CA GLY A 93 -23.54 -6.07 -17.95
C GLY A 93 -22.81 -5.06 -17.08
N ARG A 94 -22.73 -5.23 -15.77
CA ARG A 94 -21.98 -4.34 -14.87
C ARG A 94 -20.62 -4.92 -14.48
N ALA A 95 -19.65 -4.04 -14.21
CA ALA A 95 -18.36 -4.43 -13.70
C ALA A 95 -18.51 -5.25 -12.40
N ILE A 96 -17.82 -6.38 -12.34
CA ILE A 96 -17.94 -7.37 -11.27
C ILE A 96 -17.32 -6.83 -9.98
N PRO A 97 -18.09 -6.65 -8.90
CA PRO A 97 -17.52 -6.24 -7.62
C PRO A 97 -16.71 -7.37 -6.99
N LEU A 98 -15.68 -6.96 -6.29
CA LEU A 98 -14.74 -7.85 -5.59
C LEU A 98 -15.03 -7.82 -4.10
N GLN A 99 -14.84 -8.96 -3.46
CA GLN A 99 -14.92 -9.09 -2.01
C GLN A 99 -13.87 -10.03 -1.46
N LEU A 100 -13.51 -9.84 -0.19
CA LEU A 100 -12.63 -10.76 0.52
C LEU A 100 -13.40 -12.05 0.87
N THR A 101 -12.74 -13.19 0.68
CA THR A 101 -13.18 -14.45 1.28
C THR A 101 -12.90 -14.46 2.79
N SER A 102 -13.40 -15.45 3.53
CA SER A 102 -13.04 -15.63 4.94
C SER A 102 -11.53 -15.77 5.15
N LYS A 103 -10.85 -16.46 4.22
CA LYS A 103 -9.38 -16.56 4.19
C LYS A 103 -8.73 -15.20 3.93
N GLY A 104 -9.28 -14.44 2.99
CA GLY A 104 -8.82 -13.10 2.65
C GLY A 104 -8.95 -12.11 3.81
N LYS A 105 -10.05 -12.15 4.56
CA LYS A 105 -10.27 -11.33 5.76
C LYS A 105 -9.20 -11.59 6.82
N LYS A 106 -8.96 -12.87 7.17
CA LYS A 106 -7.92 -13.25 8.12
C LYS A 106 -6.51 -12.84 7.65
N TYR A 107 -6.23 -12.97 6.35
CA TYR A 107 -4.96 -12.53 5.78
C TYR A 107 -4.79 -11.01 5.87
N ARG A 108 -5.83 -10.25 5.54
CA ARG A 108 -5.85 -8.79 5.66
C ARG A 108 -5.65 -8.32 7.10
N GLU A 109 -6.31 -8.94 8.08
CA GLU A 109 -6.13 -8.63 9.50
C GLU A 109 -4.66 -8.75 9.93
N ARG A 110 -3.98 -9.85 9.59
CA ARG A 110 -2.54 -10.03 9.85
C ARG A 110 -1.68 -8.93 9.20
N LEU A 111 -2.03 -8.49 7.99
CA LEU A 111 -1.32 -7.41 7.33
C LEU A 111 -1.52 -6.08 8.05
N ILE A 112 -2.72 -5.78 8.51
CA ILE A 112 -3.04 -4.58 9.29
C ILE A 112 -2.25 -4.58 10.60
N GLU A 113 -2.25 -5.68 11.33
CA GLU A 113 -1.48 -5.83 12.58
C GLU A 113 0.03 -5.61 12.36
N ALA A 114 0.60 -6.24 11.31
CA ALA A 114 2.01 -6.09 10.99
C ALA A 114 2.37 -4.64 10.59
N ARG A 115 1.48 -3.95 9.88
CA ARG A 115 1.65 -2.53 9.53
C ARG A 115 1.52 -1.63 10.75
N SER A 116 0.54 -1.87 11.60
CA SER A 116 0.34 -1.11 12.83
C SER A 116 1.56 -1.23 13.75
N ALA A 117 2.14 -2.41 13.87
CA ALA A 117 3.37 -2.61 14.62
C ALA A 117 4.58 -1.85 14.03
N ALA A 118 4.67 -1.78 12.69
CA ALA A 118 5.70 -1.00 12.01
C ALA A 118 5.47 0.51 12.18
N ASP A 119 4.22 0.95 12.11
CA ASP A 119 3.82 2.35 12.32
C ASP A 119 4.15 2.82 13.75
N GLU A 120 3.96 1.96 14.74
CA GLU A 120 4.34 2.25 16.14
C GLU A 120 5.85 2.43 16.28
N GLN A 121 6.65 1.63 15.58
CA GLN A 121 8.10 1.83 15.57
C GLN A 121 8.51 3.18 14.95
N VAL A 122 7.80 3.65 13.92
CA VAL A 122 8.03 4.98 13.35
C VAL A 122 7.60 6.06 14.35
N ARG A 123 6.44 5.90 15.00
CA ARG A 123 5.93 6.85 15.99
C ARG A 123 6.88 7.02 17.18
N SER A 124 7.57 5.97 17.59
CA SER A 124 8.53 6.05 18.68
C SER A 124 9.81 6.85 18.35
N GLN A 125 10.03 7.17 17.07
CA GLN A 125 11.22 7.90 16.58
C GLN A 125 10.93 9.38 16.29
N ILE A 126 9.66 9.79 16.30
CA ILE A 126 9.24 11.16 15.98
C ILE A 126 8.22 11.65 17.01
N THR A 127 8.20 12.95 17.26
CA THR A 127 7.20 13.58 18.12
C THR A 127 5.82 13.61 17.48
N SER A 128 4.78 13.82 18.27
CA SER A 128 3.41 13.97 17.75
C SER A 128 3.27 15.15 16.79
N GLU A 129 4.02 16.24 17.02
CA GLU A 129 4.03 17.42 16.17
C GLU A 129 4.72 17.16 14.83
N GLU A 130 5.90 16.52 14.86
CA GLU A 130 6.61 16.09 13.63
C GLU A 130 5.75 15.14 12.81
N ARG A 131 5.06 14.20 13.45
CA ARG A 131 4.14 13.29 12.79
C ARG A 131 2.98 14.04 12.12
N ALA A 132 2.34 14.96 12.83
CA ALA A 132 1.25 15.77 12.28
C ALA A 132 1.72 16.58 11.07
N THR A 133 2.89 17.19 11.16
CA THR A 133 3.53 17.96 10.09
C THR A 133 3.84 17.07 8.89
N LEU A 134 4.45 15.90 9.11
CA LEU A 134 4.78 14.95 8.04
C LEU A 134 3.51 14.50 7.28
N LEU A 135 2.46 14.12 7.99
CA LEU A 135 1.20 13.68 7.37
C LEU A 135 0.54 14.81 6.57
N ARG A 136 0.58 16.05 7.06
CA ARG A 136 0.08 17.22 6.36
C ARG A 136 0.86 17.48 5.08
N LEU A 137 2.21 17.43 5.14
CA LEU A 137 3.08 17.66 3.98
C LEU A 137 2.91 16.58 2.92
N LEU A 138 2.83 15.30 3.31
CA LEU A 138 2.60 14.21 2.37
C LEU A 138 1.26 14.34 1.65
N LYS A 139 0.20 14.81 2.32
CA LYS A 139 -1.09 15.09 1.67
C LYS A 139 -0.96 16.21 0.64
N LEU A 140 -0.33 17.33 1.00
CA LEU A 140 -0.10 18.44 0.06
C LEU A 140 0.68 17.99 -1.18
N ILE A 141 1.72 17.19 -1.01
CA ILE A 141 2.53 16.69 -2.11
C ILE A 141 1.72 15.75 -3.01
N ALA A 142 0.85 14.92 -2.43
CA ALA A 142 -0.02 14.02 -3.19
C ALA A 142 -1.07 14.76 -4.04
N GLU A 143 -1.39 16.01 -3.69
CA GLU A 143 -2.33 16.87 -4.40
C GLU A 143 -1.64 17.80 -5.42
N CYS A 144 -0.29 17.81 -5.49
CA CYS A 144 0.43 18.61 -6.48
C CYS A 144 0.23 18.06 -7.89
N GLU A 145 -0.12 18.95 -8.81
CA GLU A 145 -0.11 18.68 -10.26
C GLU A 145 1.29 19.01 -10.83
N PHE A 146 1.84 18.12 -11.64
CA PHE A 146 3.14 18.28 -12.28
C PHE A 146 2.99 18.40 -13.78
#